data_9541c29d840852d1f2a08ee4edcf2cf7
#
_entry.id   9541c29d840852d1f2a08ee4edcf2cf7
#
_cell.length_a   1.000
_cell.length_b   1.000
_cell.length_c   1.000
_cell.angle_alpha   90.00
_cell.angle_beta   90.00
_cell.angle_gamma   90.00
#
_symmetry.space_group_name_H-M   'P 1'
#
loop_
_entity.id
_entity.type
_entity.pdbx_description
1 polymer ?
#
loop_
_entity_poly.entity_id
_entity_poly.type
_entity_poly.pdbx_seq_one_letter_code
_entity_poly.pdbx_strand_id
1 'polypeptide(L)'
;MGRKKKVNTQKRVISFAVTFILMATGIYYLGLNYVPQKWYDTQVMMPNQVESYYVNQWCTADFGRKEAVLWDMTRVDCLAKDYAIEFDFAKKWAESIGQALYYSKMTGKKPAVAIILTSPTDYRFVKKIERLDNGIKIFLIKAF
;
A
#
# COMPACT_ATOMS: atom_id res chain seq x y z
N MET A 1 13.66 62.74 -21.98
CA MET A 1 14.07 62.14 -20.70
C MET A 1 13.20 60.95 -20.37
N GLY A 2 13.72 59.74 -20.56
CA GLY A 2 12.93 58.51 -20.52
C GLY A 2 12.81 57.91 -19.12
N ARG A 3 11.58 57.77 -18.65
CA ARG A 3 11.26 57.01 -17.42
C ARG A 3 11.30 55.52 -17.74
N LYS A 4 12.39 54.84 -17.36
CA LYS A 4 12.57 53.39 -17.57
C LYS A 4 11.58 52.59 -16.73
N LYS A 5 10.87 51.67 -17.39
CA LYS A 5 9.96 50.64 -16.85
C LYS A 5 10.71 49.70 -15.87
N LYS A 6 10.67 49.98 -14.55
CA LYS A 6 11.20 49.10 -13.49
C LYS A 6 10.16 48.14 -12.91
N VAL A 7 8.88 48.20 -13.37
CA VAL A 7 7.75 47.50 -12.75
C VAL A 7 7.55 46.08 -13.24
N ASN A 8 8.20 45.64 -14.34
CA ASN A 8 7.83 44.38 -14.98
C ASN A 8 8.71 43.16 -14.52
N THR A 9 9.86 43.42 -13.93
CA THR A 9 10.79 42.35 -13.54
C THR A 9 10.35 41.69 -12.23
N GLN A 10 9.86 42.45 -11.26
CA GLN A 10 9.40 41.89 -9.98
C GLN A 10 8.15 41.02 -10.13
N LYS A 11 7.18 41.43 -10.96
CA LYS A 11 6.00 40.61 -11.24
C LYS A 11 6.33 39.29 -11.95
N ARG A 12 7.31 39.29 -12.84
CA ARG A 12 7.81 38.08 -13.52
C ARG A 12 8.51 37.13 -12.56
N VAL A 13 9.36 37.65 -11.68
CA VAL A 13 10.09 36.84 -10.67
C VAL A 13 9.10 36.19 -9.69
N ILE A 14 8.11 36.93 -9.22
CA ILE A 14 7.06 36.40 -8.33
C ILE A 14 6.24 35.31 -9.04
N SER A 15 5.86 35.52 -10.31
CA SER A 15 5.13 34.53 -11.10
C SER A 15 5.92 33.23 -11.28
N PHE A 16 7.21 33.30 -11.59
CA PHE A 16 8.08 32.12 -11.71
C PHE A 16 8.24 31.39 -10.38
N ALA A 17 8.41 32.12 -9.27
CA ALA A 17 8.55 31.53 -7.94
C ALA A 17 7.27 30.77 -7.52
N VAL A 18 6.09 31.38 -7.74
CA VAL A 18 4.80 30.74 -7.43
C VAL A 18 4.59 29.49 -8.29
N THR A 19 4.88 29.56 -9.59
CA THR A 19 4.75 28.38 -10.48
C THR A 19 5.70 27.27 -10.09
N PHE A 20 6.94 27.60 -9.72
CA PHE A 20 7.92 26.62 -9.25
C PHE A 20 7.49 25.95 -7.94
N ILE A 21 6.95 26.71 -6.99
CA ILE A 21 6.42 26.18 -5.72
C ILE A 21 5.24 25.24 -5.98
N LEU A 22 4.32 25.63 -6.87
CA LEU A 22 3.17 24.77 -7.22
C LEU A 22 3.60 23.50 -7.94
N MET A 23 4.60 23.55 -8.83
CA MET A 23 5.18 22.36 -9.45
C MET A 23 5.90 21.48 -8.43
N ALA A 24 6.71 22.07 -7.54
CA ALA A 24 7.45 21.32 -6.51
C ALA A 24 6.50 20.64 -5.52
N THR A 25 5.43 21.33 -5.09
CA THR A 25 4.39 20.73 -4.24
C THR A 25 3.61 19.64 -4.98
N GLY A 26 3.27 19.84 -6.25
CA GLY A 26 2.63 18.84 -7.10
C GLY A 26 3.49 17.59 -7.24
N ILE A 27 4.78 17.73 -7.54
CA ILE A 27 5.75 16.63 -7.63
C ILE A 27 5.91 15.94 -6.27
N TYR A 28 5.96 16.70 -5.18
CA TYR A 28 6.03 16.15 -3.82
C TYR A 28 4.79 15.32 -3.47
N TYR A 29 3.58 15.83 -3.76
CA TYR A 29 2.33 15.08 -3.57
C TYR A 29 2.22 13.84 -4.45
N LEU A 30 2.61 13.93 -5.72
CA LEU A 30 2.66 12.78 -6.63
C LEU A 30 3.70 11.76 -6.17
N GLY A 31 4.89 12.21 -5.75
CA GLY A 31 5.95 11.35 -5.23
C GLY A 31 5.57 10.64 -3.94
N LEU A 32 4.79 11.29 -3.04
CA LEU A 32 4.32 10.66 -1.81
C LEU A 32 3.26 9.58 -2.04
N ASN A 33 2.50 9.67 -3.13
CA ASN A 33 1.43 8.73 -3.46
C ASN A 33 1.82 7.73 -4.55
N TYR A 34 2.98 7.91 -5.20
CA TYR A 34 3.45 7.00 -6.23
C TYR A 34 4.11 5.78 -5.57
N VAL A 35 3.43 4.65 -5.62
CA VAL A 35 4.01 3.34 -5.32
C VAL A 35 4.21 2.63 -6.67
N PRO A 36 5.46 2.34 -7.08
CA PRO A 36 5.70 1.68 -8.36
C PRO A 36 5.01 0.32 -8.41
N GLN A 37 4.06 0.16 -9.30
CA GLN A 37 3.21 -1.03 -9.41
C GLN A 37 3.99 -2.32 -9.71
N LYS A 38 5.16 -2.19 -10.31
CA LYS A 38 6.05 -3.33 -10.63
C LYS A 38 6.67 -4.03 -9.42
N TRP A 39 6.53 -3.45 -8.22
CA TRP A 39 7.14 -3.97 -6.99
C TRP A 39 6.17 -4.85 -6.19
N TYR A 40 4.88 -4.85 -6.57
CA TYR A 40 3.85 -5.61 -5.89
C TYR A 40 3.06 -6.46 -6.86
N ASP A 41 2.77 -7.67 -6.43
CA ASP A 41 1.75 -8.48 -7.08
C ASP A 41 0.40 -7.84 -6.76
N THR A 42 -0.18 -7.15 -7.74
CA THR A 42 -1.41 -6.37 -7.57
C THR A 42 -2.54 -7.01 -8.34
N GLN A 43 -3.66 -7.25 -7.65
CA GLN A 43 -4.91 -7.69 -8.26
C GLN A 43 -5.97 -6.59 -8.14
N VAL A 44 -6.81 -6.44 -9.17
CA VAL A 44 -7.99 -5.55 -9.14
C VAL A 44 -9.21 -6.41 -8.86
N MET A 45 -9.96 -6.04 -7.83
CA MET A 45 -11.14 -6.79 -7.39
C MET A 45 -12.34 -5.86 -7.19
N MET A 46 -13.53 -6.45 -7.06
CA MET A 46 -14.77 -5.71 -6.86
C MET A 46 -14.71 -4.85 -5.59
N PRO A 47 -15.07 -3.55 -5.65
CA PRO A 47 -15.06 -2.67 -4.48
C PRO A 47 -16.19 -2.99 -3.49
N ASN A 48 -16.11 -2.40 -2.30
CA ASN A 48 -17.16 -2.43 -1.27
C ASN A 48 -17.55 -3.84 -0.79
N GLN A 49 -16.61 -4.78 -0.81
CA GLN A 49 -16.82 -6.12 -0.28
C GLN A 49 -16.23 -6.24 1.13
N VAL A 50 -16.66 -7.28 1.87
CA VAL A 50 -16.06 -7.66 3.15
C VAL A 50 -14.71 -8.37 2.91
N GLU A 51 -13.86 -8.38 3.92
CA GLU A 51 -12.50 -8.96 3.85
C GLU A 51 -12.50 -10.41 3.37
N SER A 52 -13.41 -11.24 3.91
CA SER A 52 -13.53 -12.64 3.52
C SER A 52 -13.84 -12.85 2.03
N TYR A 53 -14.46 -11.88 1.37
CA TYR A 53 -14.63 -11.91 -0.09
C TYR A 53 -13.27 -11.90 -0.78
N TYR A 54 -12.37 -10.99 -0.38
CA TYR A 54 -11.04 -10.86 -0.98
C TYR A 54 -10.18 -12.10 -0.71
N VAL A 55 -10.22 -12.63 0.51
CA VAL A 55 -9.57 -13.91 0.84
C VAL A 55 -10.07 -15.01 -0.08
N ASN A 56 -11.39 -15.15 -0.24
CA ASN A 56 -11.99 -16.19 -1.04
C ASN A 56 -11.65 -16.12 -2.53
N GLN A 57 -11.53 -14.92 -3.08
CA GLN A 57 -11.16 -14.71 -4.48
C GLN A 57 -9.66 -14.87 -4.73
N TRP A 58 -8.84 -14.47 -3.78
CA TRP A 58 -7.40 -14.42 -3.96
C TRP A 58 -6.69 -15.75 -3.58
N CYS A 59 -7.06 -16.34 -2.45
CA CYS A 59 -6.48 -17.58 -1.95
C CYS A 59 -7.19 -18.79 -2.61
N THR A 60 -6.81 -19.10 -3.84
CA THR A 60 -7.34 -20.27 -4.55
C THR A 60 -6.74 -21.58 -4.04
N ALA A 61 -7.37 -22.72 -4.29
CA ALA A 61 -6.91 -24.04 -3.85
C ALA A 61 -5.50 -24.37 -4.38
N ASP A 62 -5.17 -23.89 -5.59
CA ASP A 62 -3.83 -24.09 -6.20
C ASP A 62 -2.76 -23.23 -5.54
N PHE A 63 -3.15 -22.11 -4.93
CA PHE A 63 -2.24 -21.17 -4.29
C PHE A 63 -2.00 -21.50 -2.81
N GLY A 64 -3.06 -21.82 -2.07
CA GLY A 64 -2.94 -22.07 -0.63
C GLY A 64 -4.24 -22.55 0.02
N ARG A 65 -4.13 -22.84 1.31
CA ARG A 65 -5.28 -23.23 2.14
C ARG A 65 -5.86 -21.98 2.81
N LYS A 66 -7.13 -21.70 2.54
CA LYS A 66 -7.88 -20.62 3.19
C LYS A 66 -8.18 -20.95 4.64
N GLU A 67 -8.24 -19.92 5.49
CA GLU A 67 -8.72 -20.02 6.87
C GLU A 67 -8.04 -21.16 7.65
N ALA A 68 -6.71 -21.29 7.46
CA ALA A 68 -5.97 -22.40 8.00
C ALA A 68 -5.83 -22.29 9.53
N VAL A 69 -6.54 -23.16 10.26
CA VAL A 69 -6.47 -23.23 11.72
C VAL A 69 -5.14 -23.84 12.13
N LEU A 70 -4.42 -23.18 13.04
CA LEU A 70 -3.17 -23.63 13.64
C LEU A 70 -3.43 -24.40 14.94
N TRP A 71 -2.37 -25.02 15.49
CA TRP A 71 -2.48 -25.84 16.70
C TRP A 71 -2.92 -25.06 17.95
N ASP A 72 -2.69 -23.76 17.98
CA ASP A 72 -3.11 -22.84 19.06
C ASP A 72 -4.51 -22.24 18.82
N MET A 73 -5.25 -22.75 17.86
CA MET A 73 -6.57 -22.32 17.43
C MET A 73 -6.62 -20.96 16.75
N THR A 74 -5.49 -20.30 16.53
CA THR A 74 -5.43 -19.12 15.65
C THR A 74 -5.60 -19.51 14.20
N ARG A 75 -5.92 -18.56 13.32
CA ARG A 75 -6.33 -18.82 11.96
C ARG A 75 -5.62 -17.90 10.99
N VAL A 76 -4.90 -18.51 10.05
CA VAL A 76 -4.22 -17.79 8.96
C VAL A 76 -5.20 -17.66 7.79
N ASP A 77 -5.40 -16.47 7.27
CA ASP A 77 -6.33 -16.22 6.17
C ASP A 77 -5.96 -17.02 4.91
N CYS A 78 -4.67 -17.04 4.55
CA CYS A 78 -4.18 -17.85 3.44
C CYS A 78 -2.81 -18.46 3.75
N LEU A 79 -2.76 -19.78 3.94
CA LEU A 79 -1.53 -20.52 4.16
C LEU A 79 -1.02 -21.10 2.82
N ALA A 80 -0.14 -20.37 2.15
CA ALA A 80 0.46 -20.73 0.88
C ALA A 80 1.72 -21.61 1.07
N LYS A 81 2.31 -22.07 -0.07
CA LYS A 81 3.51 -22.90 -0.04
C LYS A 81 4.66 -22.22 0.71
N ASP A 82 4.93 -20.95 0.41
CA ASP A 82 6.10 -20.22 0.93
C ASP A 82 5.72 -19.14 1.96
N TYR A 83 4.45 -18.79 2.08
CA TYR A 83 3.97 -17.64 2.86
C TYR A 83 2.82 -18.00 3.78
N ALA A 84 2.81 -17.40 4.96
CA ALA A 84 1.63 -17.24 5.79
C ALA A 84 1.13 -15.80 5.54
N ILE A 85 -0.08 -15.66 4.98
CA ILE A 85 -0.58 -14.40 4.45
C ILE A 85 -1.78 -13.95 5.26
N GLU A 86 -1.72 -12.75 5.77
CA GLU A 86 -2.81 -12.05 6.43
C GLU A 86 -3.43 -11.04 5.49
N PHE A 87 -4.76 -11.01 5.41
CA PHE A 87 -5.52 -10.05 4.62
C PHE A 87 -6.10 -8.99 5.53
N ASP A 88 -5.99 -7.72 5.13
CA ASP A 88 -6.68 -6.66 5.86
C ASP A 88 -6.82 -5.40 5.02
N PHE A 89 -7.81 -4.58 5.38
CA PHE A 89 -7.94 -3.25 4.81
C PHE A 89 -6.74 -2.38 5.19
N ALA A 90 -6.30 -1.54 4.28
CA ALA A 90 -5.12 -0.70 4.44
C ALA A 90 -5.06 0.09 5.75
N LYS A 91 -6.21 0.49 6.30
CA LYS A 91 -6.30 1.22 7.59
C LYS A 91 -5.82 0.39 8.77
N LYS A 92 -5.92 -0.93 8.71
CA LYS A 92 -5.50 -1.87 9.75
C LYS A 92 -4.08 -2.44 9.52
N TRP A 93 -3.29 -1.80 8.69
CA TRP A 93 -1.95 -2.21 8.28
C TRP A 93 -1.03 -2.67 9.44
N ALA A 94 -1.14 -2.04 10.62
CA ALA A 94 -0.29 -2.37 11.77
C ALA A 94 -0.71 -3.68 12.44
N GLU A 95 -2.02 -3.97 12.46
CA GLU A 95 -2.59 -5.21 12.97
C GLU A 95 -2.19 -6.38 12.06
N SER A 96 -2.36 -6.22 10.75
CA SER A 96 -2.00 -7.25 9.77
C SER A 96 -0.52 -7.63 9.82
N ILE A 97 0.39 -6.68 10.10
CA ILE A 97 1.81 -6.98 10.30
C ILE A 97 2.04 -7.86 11.53
N GLY A 98 1.40 -7.52 12.65
CA GLY A 98 1.52 -8.30 13.88
C GLY A 98 1.08 -9.74 13.67
N GLN A 99 -0.06 -9.95 13.01
CA GLN A 99 -0.59 -11.27 12.70
C GLN A 99 0.29 -12.02 11.71
N ALA A 100 0.75 -11.39 10.62
CA ALA A 100 1.64 -12.00 9.64
C ALA A 100 2.95 -12.49 10.26
N LEU A 101 3.57 -11.71 11.13
CA LEU A 101 4.79 -12.09 11.86
C LEU A 101 4.53 -13.25 12.81
N TYR A 102 3.42 -13.22 13.53
CA TYR A 102 3.02 -14.30 14.42
C TYR A 102 2.83 -15.60 13.64
N TYR A 103 2.04 -15.59 12.56
CA TYR A 103 1.79 -16.77 11.74
C TYR A 103 3.04 -17.28 11.04
N SER A 104 3.93 -16.39 10.64
CA SER A 104 5.26 -16.78 10.15
C SER A 104 6.02 -17.62 11.18
N LYS A 105 6.04 -17.18 12.43
CA LYS A 105 6.68 -17.90 13.54
C LYS A 105 6.05 -19.26 13.80
N MET A 106 4.72 -19.32 13.77
CA MET A 106 3.95 -20.53 14.06
C MET A 106 4.02 -21.59 12.95
N THR A 107 4.19 -21.17 11.71
CA THR A 107 4.15 -22.05 10.52
C THR A 107 5.53 -22.34 9.93
N GLY A 108 6.55 -21.58 10.31
CA GLY A 108 7.89 -21.62 9.68
C GLY A 108 7.90 -21.03 8.25
N LYS A 109 6.80 -20.41 7.81
CA LYS A 109 6.70 -19.79 6.48
C LYS A 109 7.08 -18.31 6.54
N LYS A 110 7.37 -17.72 5.38
CA LYS A 110 7.67 -16.29 5.29
C LYS A 110 6.42 -15.44 5.60
N PRO A 111 6.57 -14.32 6.32
CA PRO A 111 5.44 -13.44 6.59
C PRO A 111 5.01 -12.69 5.32
N ALA A 112 3.70 -12.56 5.13
CA ALA A 112 3.13 -11.76 4.05
C ALA A 112 1.82 -11.09 4.48
N VAL A 113 1.53 -9.95 3.88
CA VAL A 113 0.26 -9.25 4.01
C VAL A 113 -0.35 -8.99 2.64
N ALA A 114 -1.65 -9.17 2.53
CA ALA A 114 -2.44 -8.78 1.37
C ALA A 114 -3.28 -7.56 1.75
N ILE A 115 -2.81 -6.37 1.37
CA ILE A 115 -3.41 -5.10 1.76
C ILE A 115 -4.50 -4.70 0.77
N ILE A 116 -5.73 -4.57 1.28
CA ILE A 116 -6.91 -4.17 0.52
C ILE A 116 -7.00 -2.65 0.52
N LEU A 117 -6.79 -2.06 -0.66
CA LEU A 117 -6.88 -0.63 -0.92
C LEU A 117 -8.29 -0.29 -1.38
N THR A 118 -8.99 0.55 -0.65
CA THR A 118 -10.34 1.02 -0.98
C THR A 118 -10.36 2.38 -1.65
N SER A 119 -9.21 3.05 -1.68
CA SER A 119 -9.03 4.33 -2.37
C SER A 119 -7.55 4.54 -2.78
N PRO A 120 -7.27 5.43 -3.75
CA PRO A 120 -5.89 5.79 -4.10
C PRO A 120 -5.08 6.34 -2.92
N THR A 121 -5.72 6.99 -1.95
CA THR A 121 -5.04 7.54 -0.77
C THR A 121 -4.52 6.48 0.19
N ASP A 122 -4.99 5.23 0.08
CA ASP A 122 -4.61 4.12 0.95
C ASP A 122 -3.16 3.66 0.72
N TYR A 123 -2.55 4.00 -0.41
CA TYR A 123 -1.11 3.76 -0.64
C TYR A 123 -0.20 4.36 0.43
N ARG A 124 -0.65 5.37 1.17
CA ARG A 124 0.08 5.92 2.32
C ARG A 124 0.35 4.87 3.41
N PHE A 125 -0.53 3.88 3.57
CA PHE A 125 -0.36 2.80 4.55
C PHE A 125 0.65 1.75 4.06
N VAL A 126 0.66 1.45 2.76
CA VAL A 126 1.67 0.58 2.14
C VAL A 126 3.07 1.14 2.38
N LYS A 127 3.26 2.46 2.20
CA LYS A 127 4.53 3.14 2.50
C LYS A 127 4.95 3.04 3.97
N LYS A 128 4.01 2.92 4.91
CA LYS A 128 4.35 2.69 6.31
C LYS A 128 4.91 1.29 6.53
N ILE A 129 4.31 0.27 5.87
CA ILE A 129 4.80 -1.11 5.94
C ILE A 129 6.20 -1.21 5.36
N GLU A 130 6.45 -0.58 4.19
CA GLU A 130 7.78 -0.54 3.56
C GLU A 130 8.87 0.04 4.47
N ARG A 131 8.54 1.10 5.21
CA ARG A 131 9.52 1.77 6.10
C ARG A 131 9.97 0.90 7.27
N LEU A 132 9.23 -0.15 7.60
CA LEU A 132 9.62 -1.05 8.68
C LEU A 132 10.76 -1.99 8.28
N ASP A 133 11.00 -2.17 6.97
CA ASP A 133 12.04 -3.04 6.41
C ASP A 133 12.16 -4.39 7.14
N ASN A 134 11.02 -5.01 7.39
CA ASN A 134 10.87 -6.19 8.25
C ASN A 134 10.82 -7.51 7.47
N GLY A 135 11.13 -7.49 6.18
CA GLY A 135 11.11 -8.68 5.30
C GLY A 135 9.72 -9.22 4.98
N ILE A 136 8.65 -8.50 5.33
CA ILE A 136 7.28 -8.90 4.99
C ILE A 136 7.02 -8.71 3.50
N LYS A 137 6.54 -9.75 2.84
CA LYS A 137 6.04 -9.64 1.46
C LYS A 137 4.70 -8.91 1.46
N ILE A 138 4.57 -7.93 0.58
CA ILE A 138 3.33 -7.17 0.41
C ILE A 138 2.67 -7.59 -0.91
N PHE A 139 1.42 -7.99 -0.84
CA PHE A 139 0.51 -8.13 -1.96
C PHE A 139 -0.51 -7.00 -1.90
N LEU A 140 -0.97 -6.50 -3.05
CA LEU A 140 -1.95 -5.44 -3.11
C LEU A 140 -3.23 -5.90 -3.79
N ILE A 141 -4.35 -5.55 -3.19
CA ILE A 141 -5.69 -5.72 -3.75
C ILE A 141 -6.29 -4.34 -3.95
N LYS A 142 -6.54 -3.97 -5.21
CA LYS A 142 -7.23 -2.73 -5.56
C LYS A 142 -8.73 -2.97 -5.62
N ALA A 143 -9.45 -2.38 -4.68
CA ALA A 143 -10.90 -2.43 -4.55
C ALA A 143 -11.54 -1.05 -4.80
N PHE A 144 -11.05 -0.31 -5.83
CA PHE A 144 -11.55 0.99 -6.28
C PHE A 144 -11.37 1.16 -7.77
#